data_7df00f44905bc243332059e4dfa2ac7c
#
_entry.id   7df00f44905bc243332059e4dfa2ac7c
#
_cell.length_a   1.000
_cell.length_b   1.000
_cell.length_c   1.000
_cell.angle_alpha   90.00
_cell.angle_beta   90.00
_cell.angle_gamma   90.00
#
_symmetry.space_group_name_H-M   'P 1'
#
loop_
_entity.id
_entity.type
_entity.pdbx_description
1 polymer ?
#
loop_
_entity_poly.entity_id
_entity_poly.type
_entity_poly.pdbx_seq_one_letter_code
_entity_poly.pdbx_strand_id
1 'polypeptide(L)'
;MDSVQFDNKTFVCRKCVGKSQTAQSIRLSVRNDIVEVLSVGIENIVTGYEIRHGEIAYYGKTTVKLLYSDGLSIQSANFGSDFTSSMSVDSVGANDKLVFDVTTADSKTEVDANTATVSVLLEIVAYAFVSESVDFVTGGDDVFVKNEQIEATTAVNVANIPFVVDREFATTKNIGTVLLADSSLVATDYTVGDGVLTLSGNGVGRLTYLSDGAIVTDAFPFSWTRELDASGIAADSQPFLRTTVRATRVRLDISDDGDNTAFSMEVQATLSVEASQIEALSVVTDLYSADCDFALGRQAVQTTLPCGSASVAKSCTFGVDEDAIAVVNVGATVTDVLSEDKRATVKGYITATLLYKGEGGIKGVTKELPFAETVEVDYLGSECSCRGNVTVGEVALSRGELTAQLWISLSCSRNVGYNLITSVEEQPFDKAARPAIEVCIAKKGDTLWNLAKNLHMSEGDLVATNPTLTTPLEEDTRVVIFNKI
;
A
#
# COMPACT_ATOMS: atom_id res chain seq x y z
N MET A 1 -22.65 -21.56 33.29
CA MET A 1 -21.89 -20.90 32.21
C MET A 1 -20.88 -21.82 31.52
N ASP A 2 -20.85 -23.09 31.82
CA ASP A 2 -19.90 -24.03 31.20
C ASP A 2 -20.39 -24.61 29.86
N SER A 3 -21.58 -24.19 29.40
CA SER A 3 -22.19 -24.75 28.18
C SER A 3 -21.78 -24.01 26.87
N VAL A 4 -21.32 -22.76 26.93
CA VAL A 4 -20.96 -21.99 25.74
C VAL A 4 -19.44 -21.86 25.62
N GLN A 5 -18.90 -22.16 24.44
CA GLN A 5 -17.47 -22.11 24.13
C GLN A 5 -17.14 -20.82 23.41
N PHE A 6 -16.00 -20.22 23.79
CA PHE A 6 -15.47 -18.99 23.18
C PHE A 6 -14.10 -19.26 22.59
N ASP A 7 -13.80 -18.57 21.52
CA ASP A 7 -12.45 -18.44 20.96
C ASP A 7 -12.06 -16.97 20.93
N ASN A 8 -10.75 -16.70 20.97
CA ASN A 8 -10.19 -15.36 20.87
C ASN A 8 -9.45 -15.21 19.55
N LYS A 9 -9.82 -14.22 18.77
CA LYS A 9 -9.11 -13.89 17.52
C LYS A 9 -8.84 -12.41 17.40
N THR A 10 -7.73 -12.11 16.75
CA THR A 10 -7.39 -10.75 16.37
C THR A 10 -7.92 -10.47 14.98
N PHE A 11 -8.58 -9.32 14.82
CA PHE A 11 -9.03 -8.77 13.55
C PHE A 11 -8.20 -7.54 13.23
N VAL A 12 -7.66 -7.47 12.01
CA VAL A 12 -6.82 -6.34 11.59
C VAL A 12 -7.56 -5.54 10.53
N CYS A 13 -7.70 -4.25 10.79
CA CYS A 13 -8.32 -3.30 9.87
C CYS A 13 -7.34 -2.19 9.50
N ARG A 14 -7.16 -1.95 8.19
CA ARG A 14 -6.37 -0.84 7.68
C ARG A 14 -7.21 0.43 7.63
N LYS A 15 -6.72 1.50 8.24
CA LYS A 15 -7.40 2.81 8.31
C LYS A 15 -6.44 3.93 7.93
N CYS A 16 -6.93 4.93 7.19
CA CYS A 16 -6.24 6.21 7.11
C CYS A 16 -6.42 6.93 8.45
N VAL A 17 -5.34 7.14 9.18
CA VAL A 17 -5.40 7.67 10.56
C VAL A 17 -5.02 9.13 10.66
N GLY A 18 -4.35 9.68 9.64
CA GLY A 18 -4.05 11.09 9.64
C GLY A 18 -3.43 11.57 8.34
N LYS A 19 -3.54 12.88 8.14
CA LYS A 19 -2.84 13.64 7.11
C LYS A 19 -2.19 14.86 7.73
N SER A 20 -1.00 15.18 7.31
CA SER A 20 -0.29 16.38 7.76
C SER A 20 0.51 17.00 6.64
N GLN A 21 0.81 18.28 6.78
CA GLN A 21 1.72 19.01 5.91
C GLN A 21 2.91 19.48 6.73
N THR A 22 4.10 19.33 6.18
CA THR A 22 5.35 19.75 6.82
C THR A 22 6.16 20.58 5.85
N ALA A 23 6.47 21.81 6.23
CA ALA A 23 7.32 22.70 5.46
C ALA A 23 8.78 22.56 5.91
N GLN A 24 9.70 22.52 4.94
CA GLN A 24 11.13 22.52 5.17
C GLN A 24 11.80 23.60 4.35
N SER A 25 12.89 24.15 4.87
CA SER A 25 13.78 25.04 4.13
C SER A 25 15.18 24.47 4.16
N ILE A 26 15.67 24.07 3.01
CA ILE A 26 16.96 23.40 2.83
C ILE A 26 17.92 24.38 2.17
N ARG A 27 19.00 24.71 2.86
CA ARG A 27 20.00 25.64 2.37
C ARG A 27 21.23 24.89 1.86
N LEU A 28 21.54 25.08 0.57
CA LEU A 28 22.69 24.50 -0.11
C LEU A 28 23.69 25.60 -0.44
N SER A 29 24.92 25.49 0.07
CA SER A 29 26.02 26.38 -0.33
C SER A 29 26.94 25.60 -1.27
N VAL A 30 27.20 26.16 -2.43
CA VAL A 30 28.07 25.62 -3.46
C VAL A 30 29.35 26.44 -3.58
N ARG A 31 30.31 25.96 -4.37
CA ARG A 31 31.63 26.57 -4.45
C ARG A 31 31.63 27.90 -5.22
N ASN A 32 30.89 27.94 -6.32
CA ASN A 32 30.81 29.09 -7.24
C ASN A 32 29.43 29.72 -7.14
N ASP A 33 29.31 30.99 -7.60
CA ASP A 33 28.01 31.65 -7.69
C ASP A 33 27.09 30.91 -8.65
N ILE A 34 25.83 30.80 -8.30
CA ILE A 34 24.80 30.21 -9.12
C ILE A 34 24.23 31.30 -10.04
N VAL A 35 24.54 31.21 -11.32
CA VAL A 35 24.01 32.12 -12.34
C VAL A 35 22.60 31.72 -12.77
N GLU A 36 22.37 30.41 -12.93
CA GLU A 36 21.06 29.89 -13.33
C GLU A 36 20.84 28.48 -12.73
N VAL A 37 19.66 28.25 -12.17
CA VAL A 37 19.20 26.91 -11.73
C VAL A 37 18.59 26.20 -12.93
N LEU A 38 19.15 25.05 -13.30
CA LEU A 38 18.69 24.24 -14.43
C LEU A 38 17.65 23.21 -14.01
N SER A 39 17.84 22.58 -12.85
CA SER A 39 16.91 21.60 -12.33
C SER A 39 17.06 21.42 -10.83
N VAL A 40 15.92 21.14 -10.16
CA VAL A 40 15.87 20.76 -8.74
C VAL A 40 15.07 19.47 -8.62
N GLY A 41 15.76 18.38 -8.29
CA GLY A 41 15.14 17.12 -7.94
C GLY A 41 14.95 17.02 -6.43
N ILE A 42 13.77 16.55 -5.99
CA ILE A 42 13.42 16.42 -4.59
C ILE A 42 12.93 15.00 -4.34
N GLU A 43 13.59 14.30 -3.42
CA GLU A 43 13.23 12.96 -3.00
C GLU A 43 12.95 12.96 -1.50
N ASN A 44 11.83 12.36 -1.08
CA ASN A 44 11.41 12.35 0.31
C ASN A 44 11.13 10.91 0.76
N ILE A 45 11.56 10.59 1.98
CA ILE A 45 11.29 9.30 2.60
C ILE A 45 11.08 9.46 4.10
N VAL A 46 10.03 8.83 4.64
CA VAL A 46 9.88 8.60 6.08
C VAL A 46 10.74 7.39 6.44
N THR A 47 11.63 7.56 7.40
CA THR A 47 12.58 6.53 7.84
C THR A 47 12.18 5.86 9.15
N GLY A 48 11.24 6.46 9.91
CA GLY A 48 10.75 5.87 11.14
C GLY A 48 9.66 6.72 11.80
N TYR A 49 9.08 6.14 12.86
CA TYR A 49 8.00 6.75 13.61
C TYR A 49 7.97 6.28 15.06
N GLU A 50 7.28 7.05 15.91
CA GLU A 50 6.91 6.68 17.27
C GLU A 50 5.42 6.95 17.48
N ILE A 51 4.71 5.97 18.05
CA ILE A 51 3.31 6.14 18.44
C ILE A 51 3.29 6.63 19.90
N ARG A 52 2.71 7.79 20.12
CA ARG A 52 2.47 8.38 21.44
C ARG A 52 0.98 8.47 21.69
N HIS A 53 0.58 8.72 22.93
CA HIS A 53 -0.84 8.86 23.25
C HIS A 53 -1.46 10.04 22.47
N GLY A 54 -2.37 9.73 21.52
CA GLY A 54 -3.05 10.72 20.69
C GLY A 54 -2.21 11.37 19.58
N GLU A 55 -0.99 10.89 19.34
CA GLU A 55 -0.07 11.49 18.37
C GLU A 55 0.85 10.43 17.73
N ILE A 56 1.14 10.60 16.45
CA ILE A 56 2.21 9.91 15.75
C ILE A 56 3.32 10.91 15.46
N ALA A 57 4.49 10.74 16.08
CA ALA A 57 5.70 11.43 15.70
C ALA A 57 6.41 10.63 14.62
N TYR A 58 6.84 11.27 13.54
CA TYR A 58 7.54 10.62 12.43
C TYR A 58 8.76 11.45 12.02
N TYR A 59 9.75 10.77 11.47
CA TYR A 59 11.00 11.38 11.01
C TYR A 59 11.40 10.79 9.66
N GLY A 60 12.11 11.60 8.90
CA GLY A 60 12.48 11.23 7.56
C GLY A 60 13.63 12.06 7.00
N LYS A 61 13.86 11.89 5.72
CA LYS A 61 14.91 12.60 5.00
C LYS A 61 14.38 13.15 3.68
N THR A 62 14.73 14.41 3.41
CA THR A 62 14.59 15.04 2.10
C THR A 62 15.96 15.13 1.45
N THR A 63 16.09 14.66 0.23
CA THR A 63 17.29 14.82 -0.60
C THR A 63 16.99 15.77 -1.74
N VAL A 64 17.84 16.79 -1.90
CA VAL A 64 17.76 17.77 -3.00
C VAL A 64 18.93 17.54 -3.94
N LYS A 65 18.66 17.39 -5.22
CA LYS A 65 19.62 17.30 -6.32
C LYS A 65 19.51 18.57 -7.16
N LEU A 66 20.53 19.43 -7.06
CA LEU A 66 20.58 20.69 -7.77
C LEU A 66 21.49 20.55 -8.99
N LEU A 67 20.98 20.93 -10.17
CA LEU A 67 21.76 21.14 -11.39
C LEU A 67 21.73 22.62 -11.69
N TYR A 68 22.91 23.25 -11.87
CA TYR A 68 23.00 24.70 -12.05
C TYR A 68 24.16 25.08 -12.98
N SER A 69 24.10 26.29 -13.51
CA SER A 69 25.19 26.93 -14.23
C SER A 69 25.87 27.97 -13.36
N ASP A 70 27.19 27.98 -13.36
CA ASP A 70 28.01 29.04 -12.75
C ASP A 70 28.43 30.13 -13.77
N GLY A 71 27.85 30.09 -14.98
CA GLY A 71 28.17 30.98 -16.09
C GLY A 71 29.35 30.54 -16.97
N LEU A 72 30.15 29.59 -16.49
CA LEU A 72 31.29 29.00 -17.20
C LEU A 72 31.06 27.54 -17.52
N SER A 73 30.42 26.83 -16.63
CA SER A 73 30.20 25.38 -16.70
C SER A 73 28.89 24.97 -16.02
N ILE A 74 28.49 23.73 -16.27
CA ILE A 74 27.33 23.13 -15.58
C ILE A 74 27.87 22.30 -14.43
N GLN A 75 27.26 22.51 -13.28
CA GLN A 75 27.63 21.89 -12.01
C GLN A 75 26.41 21.20 -11.37
N SER A 76 26.68 20.27 -10.48
CA SER A 76 25.64 19.66 -9.66
C SER A 76 26.03 19.65 -8.18
N ALA A 77 25.00 19.65 -7.33
CA ALA A 77 25.17 19.47 -5.89
C ALA A 77 24.02 18.62 -5.33
N ASN A 78 24.36 17.67 -4.46
CA ASN A 78 23.38 16.85 -3.76
C ASN A 78 23.44 17.18 -2.27
N PHE A 79 22.28 17.34 -1.65
CA PHE A 79 22.18 17.66 -0.23
C PHE A 79 21.03 16.91 0.41
N GLY A 80 21.26 16.36 1.59
CA GLY A 80 20.22 15.69 2.39
C GLY A 80 19.92 16.48 3.67
N SER A 81 18.64 16.64 4.00
CA SER A 81 18.18 17.25 5.23
C SER A 81 17.20 16.32 5.92
N ASP A 82 17.41 16.09 7.22
CA ASP A 82 16.47 15.32 8.02
C ASP A 82 15.29 16.21 8.44
N PHE A 83 14.12 15.58 8.59
CA PHE A 83 12.94 16.24 9.13
C PHE A 83 12.29 15.40 10.21
N THR A 84 11.62 16.10 11.12
CA THR A 84 10.77 15.51 12.15
C THR A 84 9.47 16.30 12.21
N SER A 85 8.36 15.61 12.29
CA SER A 85 7.05 16.22 12.44
C SER A 85 6.11 15.27 13.18
N SER A 86 4.87 15.70 13.42
CA SER A 86 3.88 14.86 14.08
C SER A 86 2.48 15.10 13.51
N MET A 87 1.58 14.19 13.78
CA MET A 87 0.15 14.32 13.48
C MET A 87 -0.68 13.78 14.63
N SER A 88 -1.78 14.47 14.94
CA SER A 88 -2.75 13.99 15.94
C SER A 88 -3.59 12.84 15.37
N VAL A 89 -3.83 11.83 16.20
CA VAL A 89 -4.60 10.62 15.83
C VAL A 89 -5.45 10.16 17.01
N ASP A 90 -6.68 9.72 16.73
CA ASP A 90 -7.63 9.40 17.81
C ASP A 90 -7.68 7.92 18.20
N SER A 91 -7.12 7.00 17.40
CA SER A 91 -7.37 5.56 17.57
C SER A 91 -6.22 4.65 17.14
N VAL A 92 -4.99 5.03 17.43
CA VAL A 92 -3.81 4.21 17.13
C VAL A 92 -3.17 3.74 18.43
N GLY A 93 -3.06 2.43 18.60
CA GLY A 93 -2.41 1.79 19.74
C GLY A 93 -0.91 1.63 19.53
N ALA A 94 -0.16 1.46 20.63
CA ALA A 94 1.30 1.33 20.58
C ALA A 94 1.80 0.11 19.77
N ASN A 95 0.96 -0.90 19.57
CA ASN A 95 1.28 -2.12 18.83
C ASN A 95 0.88 -2.07 17.36
N ASP A 96 0.15 -1.03 16.94
CA ASP A 96 -0.31 -0.90 15.56
C ASP A 96 0.87 -0.63 14.61
N LYS A 97 0.77 -1.14 13.39
CA LYS A 97 1.78 -0.93 12.35
C LYS A 97 1.38 0.21 11.46
N LEU A 98 2.33 1.09 11.16
CA LEU A 98 2.09 2.28 10.33
C LEU A 98 2.82 2.20 8.99
N VAL A 99 2.19 2.74 7.98
CA VAL A 99 2.75 2.97 6.64
C VAL A 99 2.48 4.41 6.24
N PHE A 100 3.46 5.04 5.61
CA PHE A 100 3.40 6.44 5.20
C PHE A 100 3.50 6.57 3.69
N ASP A 101 2.63 7.40 3.13
CA ASP A 101 2.78 7.95 1.79
C ASP A 101 3.23 9.39 1.91
N VAL A 102 4.32 9.74 1.22
CA VAL A 102 4.93 11.07 1.27
C VAL A 102 5.01 11.61 -0.15
N THR A 103 4.48 12.80 -0.34
CA THR A 103 4.54 13.53 -1.62
C THR A 103 5.04 14.95 -1.42
N THR A 104 5.71 15.50 -2.44
CA THR A 104 6.01 16.93 -2.51
C THR A 104 4.77 17.63 -3.03
N ALA A 105 4.12 18.42 -2.19
CA ALA A 105 2.94 19.21 -2.56
C ALA A 105 3.32 20.50 -3.29
N ASP A 106 4.43 21.13 -2.89
CA ASP A 106 4.96 22.34 -3.52
C ASP A 106 6.46 22.49 -3.24
N SER A 107 7.16 23.18 -4.11
CA SER A 107 8.56 23.54 -3.89
C SER A 107 8.92 24.86 -4.56
N LYS A 108 9.79 25.63 -3.87
CA LYS A 108 10.31 26.90 -4.38
C LYS A 108 11.82 26.97 -4.15
N THR A 109 12.55 27.46 -5.14
CA THR A 109 13.99 27.67 -5.04
C THR A 109 14.32 29.14 -5.17
N GLU A 110 15.10 29.66 -4.23
CA GLU A 110 15.64 31.01 -4.23
C GLU A 110 17.16 30.94 -4.22
N VAL A 111 17.81 31.82 -4.97
CA VAL A 111 19.26 31.85 -5.11
C VAL A 111 19.80 33.20 -4.63
N ASP A 112 20.84 33.15 -3.80
CA ASP A 112 21.60 34.30 -3.36
C ASP A 112 23.11 33.97 -3.48
N ALA A 113 23.74 34.55 -4.51
CA ALA A 113 25.13 34.28 -4.87
C ALA A 113 25.41 32.76 -5.03
N ASN A 114 26.21 32.20 -4.12
CA ASN A 114 26.57 30.78 -4.11
C ASN A 114 25.66 29.89 -3.25
N THR A 115 24.52 30.41 -2.83
CA THR A 115 23.61 29.69 -1.95
C THR A 115 22.24 29.53 -2.59
N ALA A 116 21.75 28.31 -2.71
CA ALA A 116 20.38 28.01 -3.06
C ALA A 116 19.58 27.62 -1.79
N THR A 117 18.43 28.23 -1.63
CA THR A 117 17.46 27.85 -0.58
C THR A 117 16.27 27.18 -1.25
N VAL A 118 16.05 25.90 -0.96
CA VAL A 118 14.94 25.11 -1.46
C VAL A 118 13.91 24.95 -0.35
N SER A 119 12.77 25.60 -0.53
CA SER A 119 11.61 25.45 0.36
C SER A 119 10.72 24.35 -0.20
N VAL A 120 10.39 23.35 0.63
CA VAL A 120 9.61 22.17 0.25
C VAL A 120 8.42 22.06 1.18
N LEU A 121 7.23 21.87 0.61
CA LEU A 121 6.03 21.51 1.34
C LEU A 121 5.75 20.02 1.08
N LEU A 122 5.83 19.21 2.15
CA LEU A 122 5.52 17.78 2.12
C LEU A 122 4.10 17.55 2.56
N GLU A 123 3.39 16.71 1.82
CA GLU A 123 2.14 16.10 2.28
C GLU A 123 2.41 14.66 2.71
N ILE A 124 2.01 14.31 3.92
CA ILE A 124 2.24 13.00 4.53
C ILE A 124 0.89 12.42 4.93
N VAL A 125 0.60 11.22 4.44
CA VAL A 125 -0.59 10.44 4.79
C VAL A 125 -0.15 9.20 5.56
N ALA A 126 -0.73 8.97 6.75
CA ALA A 126 -0.46 7.80 7.56
C ALA A 126 -1.63 6.82 7.50
N TYR A 127 -1.31 5.56 7.28
CA TYR A 127 -2.22 4.44 7.39
C TYR A 127 -1.77 3.55 8.55
N ALA A 128 -2.73 3.11 9.38
CA ALA A 128 -2.50 2.16 10.46
C ALA A 128 -3.20 0.84 10.16
N PHE A 129 -2.54 -0.25 10.52
CA PHE A 129 -3.14 -1.57 10.66
C PHE A 129 -3.54 -1.73 12.12
N VAL A 130 -4.80 -1.40 12.41
CA VAL A 130 -5.35 -1.41 13.77
C VAL A 130 -5.80 -2.82 14.09
N SER A 131 -5.30 -3.37 15.19
CA SER A 131 -5.59 -4.72 15.65
C SER A 131 -6.58 -4.69 16.79
N GLU A 132 -7.67 -5.45 16.68
CA GLU A 132 -8.67 -5.62 17.72
C GLU A 132 -8.82 -7.11 18.06
N SER A 133 -8.60 -7.46 19.33
CA SER A 133 -8.77 -8.82 19.82
C SER A 133 -10.16 -8.99 20.42
N VAL A 134 -10.91 -9.99 19.96
CA VAL A 134 -12.31 -10.18 20.32
C VAL A 134 -12.55 -11.63 20.70
N ASP A 135 -13.18 -11.83 21.86
CA ASP A 135 -13.72 -13.12 22.28
C ASP A 135 -15.10 -13.31 21.66
N PHE A 136 -15.31 -14.42 20.96
CA PHE A 136 -16.61 -14.70 20.33
C PHE A 136 -16.99 -16.17 20.47
N VAL A 137 -18.30 -16.41 20.40
CA VAL A 137 -18.87 -17.75 20.56
C VAL A 137 -18.54 -18.62 19.34
N THR A 138 -18.05 -19.83 19.60
CA THR A 138 -17.75 -20.85 18.58
C THR A 138 -18.64 -22.09 18.67
N GLY A 139 -19.35 -22.29 19.80
CA GLY A 139 -20.21 -23.43 20.02
C GLY A 139 -20.57 -23.60 21.48
N GLY A 140 -20.89 -24.82 21.88
CA GLY A 140 -21.17 -25.19 23.27
C GLY A 140 -21.86 -26.55 23.39
N ASP A 141 -21.93 -27.02 24.61
CA ASP A 141 -22.67 -28.22 24.96
C ASP A 141 -24.15 -27.86 25.23
N ASP A 142 -25.07 -28.69 24.79
CA ASP A 142 -26.54 -28.53 24.94
C ASP A 142 -27.08 -27.22 24.31
N VAL A 143 -26.37 -26.66 23.34
CA VAL A 143 -26.79 -25.50 22.53
C VAL A 143 -26.85 -25.85 21.05
N PHE A 144 -27.85 -25.32 20.39
CA PHE A 144 -27.95 -25.37 18.92
C PHE A 144 -27.34 -24.10 18.35
N VAL A 145 -26.43 -24.23 17.38
CA VAL A 145 -25.68 -23.11 16.80
C VAL A 145 -25.90 -23.03 15.29
N LYS A 146 -25.99 -21.82 14.80
CA LYS A 146 -25.98 -21.51 13.38
C LYS A 146 -24.63 -20.88 13.03
N ASN A 147 -23.83 -21.58 12.25
CA ASN A 147 -22.49 -21.16 11.87
C ASN A 147 -22.46 -20.52 10.49
N GLU A 148 -21.54 -19.57 10.33
CA GLU A 148 -21.17 -18.98 9.06
C GLU A 148 -19.63 -19.00 8.92
N GLN A 149 -19.14 -19.20 7.69
CA GLN A 149 -17.73 -19.08 7.39
C GLN A 149 -17.44 -17.65 6.98
N ILE A 150 -16.52 -17.01 7.65
CA ILE A 150 -16.04 -15.67 7.33
C ILE A 150 -14.54 -15.70 7.06
N GLU A 151 -14.06 -14.74 6.30
CA GLU A 151 -12.62 -14.50 6.11
C GLU A 151 -12.20 -13.27 6.92
N ALA A 152 -11.09 -13.34 7.61
CA ALA A 152 -10.54 -12.20 8.34
C ALA A 152 -9.02 -12.13 8.20
N THR A 153 -8.51 -10.93 8.13
CA THR A 153 -7.07 -10.68 8.33
C THR A 153 -6.78 -10.72 9.83
N THR A 154 -5.99 -11.69 10.24
CA THR A 154 -5.67 -11.95 11.65
C THR A 154 -4.31 -11.40 12.05
N ALA A 155 -3.41 -11.20 11.09
CA ALA A 155 -2.12 -10.58 11.32
C ALA A 155 -1.66 -9.78 10.09
N VAL A 156 -0.87 -8.74 10.32
CA VAL A 156 -0.17 -7.99 9.27
C VAL A 156 1.27 -7.79 9.68
N ASN A 157 2.18 -8.12 8.77
CA ASN A 157 3.59 -7.79 8.89
C ASN A 157 3.90 -6.59 8.01
N VAL A 158 4.47 -5.54 8.61
CA VAL A 158 4.99 -4.36 7.90
C VAL A 158 6.49 -4.29 8.14
N ALA A 159 7.26 -4.39 7.07
CA ALA A 159 8.71 -4.35 7.13
C ALA A 159 9.29 -3.37 6.11
N ASN A 160 10.41 -2.74 6.47
CA ASN A 160 11.23 -1.94 5.58
C ASN A 160 12.63 -2.56 5.53
N ILE A 161 12.94 -3.26 4.45
CA ILE A 161 14.14 -4.08 4.29
C ILE A 161 15.11 -3.34 3.37
N PRO A 162 16.27 -2.86 3.86
CA PRO A 162 17.28 -2.23 3.00
C PRO A 162 18.01 -3.28 2.16
N PHE A 163 18.33 -2.93 0.92
CA PHE A 163 19.13 -3.76 0.03
C PHE A 163 19.91 -2.90 -0.96
N VAL A 164 20.91 -3.51 -1.61
CA VAL A 164 21.78 -2.86 -2.59
C VAL A 164 21.79 -3.67 -3.88
N VAL A 165 21.76 -2.97 -5.00
CA VAL A 165 21.95 -3.55 -6.34
C VAL A 165 23.14 -2.88 -6.99
N ASP A 166 24.16 -3.68 -7.34
CA ASP A 166 25.34 -3.23 -8.05
C ASP A 166 25.27 -3.69 -9.51
N ARG A 167 25.58 -2.78 -10.44
CA ARG A 167 25.62 -3.06 -11.88
C ARG A 167 26.76 -2.33 -12.56
N GLU A 168 27.35 -2.99 -13.54
CA GLU A 168 28.36 -2.42 -14.43
C GLU A 168 27.70 -2.08 -15.75
N PHE A 169 28.05 -0.93 -16.29
CA PHE A 169 27.53 -0.41 -17.54
C PHE A 169 28.65 0.14 -18.41
N ALA A 170 28.36 0.25 -19.70
CA ALA A 170 29.22 0.93 -20.66
C ALA A 170 28.37 1.86 -21.56
N THR A 171 28.93 2.97 -21.94
CA THR A 171 28.39 3.92 -22.92
C THR A 171 29.33 4.03 -24.11
N THR A 172 28.85 4.52 -25.22
CA THR A 172 29.65 4.78 -26.43
C THR A 172 30.30 6.16 -26.41
N LYS A 173 29.95 7.00 -25.44
CA LYS A 173 30.48 8.37 -25.30
C LYS A 173 31.39 8.47 -24.09
N ASN A 174 32.43 9.30 -24.22
CA ASN A 174 33.31 9.56 -23.09
C ASN A 174 32.59 10.33 -21.98
N ILE A 175 32.66 9.82 -20.74
CA ILE A 175 32.10 10.45 -19.56
C ILE A 175 33.19 11.41 -18.99
N GLY A 176 33.05 12.71 -19.31
CA GLY A 176 33.94 13.72 -18.76
C GLY A 176 33.66 14.05 -17.30
N THR A 177 32.42 14.50 -17.02
CA THR A 177 31.98 14.86 -15.67
C THR A 177 30.56 14.34 -15.45
N VAL A 178 30.36 13.54 -14.39
CA VAL A 178 29.03 13.12 -13.96
C VAL A 178 28.32 14.31 -13.30
N LEU A 179 27.15 14.65 -13.80
CA LEU A 179 26.30 15.72 -13.27
C LEU A 179 25.22 15.17 -12.36
N LEU A 180 24.42 14.21 -12.85
CA LEU A 180 23.38 13.58 -12.07
C LEU A 180 23.41 12.05 -12.27
N ALA A 181 23.11 11.34 -11.21
CA ALA A 181 22.88 9.90 -11.25
C ALA A 181 21.61 9.57 -10.51
N ASP A 182 20.69 8.95 -11.23
CA ASP A 182 19.40 8.50 -10.71
C ASP A 182 19.18 7.03 -11.04
N SER A 183 18.32 6.39 -10.28
CA SER A 183 17.85 5.05 -10.62
C SER A 183 16.43 4.83 -10.18
N SER A 184 15.78 3.92 -10.85
CA SER A 184 14.44 3.44 -10.53
C SER A 184 14.47 1.94 -10.41
N LEU A 185 13.77 1.38 -9.45
CA LEU A 185 13.61 -0.06 -9.24
C LEU A 185 12.15 -0.42 -9.06
N VAL A 186 11.74 -1.55 -9.63
CA VAL A 186 10.44 -2.18 -9.37
C VAL A 186 10.63 -3.67 -9.16
N ALA A 187 9.98 -4.24 -8.14
CA ALA A 187 9.84 -5.68 -8.00
C ALA A 187 8.69 -6.14 -8.90
N THR A 188 8.94 -7.12 -9.75
CA THR A 188 7.97 -7.67 -10.70
C THR A 188 7.47 -9.04 -10.30
N ASP A 189 8.26 -9.78 -9.53
CA ASP A 189 7.94 -11.12 -9.07
C ASP A 189 8.58 -11.39 -7.71
N TYR A 190 7.97 -12.30 -6.95
CA TYR A 190 8.47 -12.71 -5.64
C TYR A 190 8.08 -14.15 -5.29
N THR A 191 8.89 -14.76 -4.45
CA THR A 191 8.56 -16.01 -3.76
C THR A 191 8.88 -15.88 -2.26
N VAL A 192 7.99 -16.39 -1.43
CA VAL A 192 8.17 -16.43 0.03
C VAL A 192 8.39 -17.87 0.46
N GLY A 193 9.45 -18.15 1.20
CA GLY A 193 9.75 -19.48 1.72
C GLY A 193 10.76 -19.43 2.85
N ASP A 194 10.52 -20.21 3.92
CA ASP A 194 11.43 -20.42 5.06
C ASP A 194 12.03 -19.14 5.68
N GLY A 195 11.23 -18.06 5.75
CA GLY A 195 11.69 -16.77 6.27
C GLY A 195 12.56 -15.96 5.30
N VAL A 196 12.63 -16.38 4.04
CA VAL A 196 13.35 -15.67 2.96
C VAL A 196 12.36 -15.19 1.92
N LEU A 197 12.50 -13.95 1.51
CA LEU A 197 11.80 -13.34 0.39
C LEU A 197 12.76 -13.23 -0.79
N THR A 198 12.56 -14.05 -1.81
CA THR A 198 13.30 -13.93 -3.08
C THR A 198 12.52 -13.02 -4.01
N LEU A 199 13.16 -11.95 -4.45
CA LEU A 199 12.60 -10.94 -5.33
C LEU A 199 13.32 -10.93 -6.66
N SER A 200 12.58 -10.75 -7.73
CA SER A 200 13.12 -10.33 -9.02
C SER A 200 12.40 -9.08 -9.53
N GLY A 201 13.11 -8.31 -10.32
CA GLY A 201 12.57 -7.06 -10.81
C GLY A 201 13.40 -6.41 -11.89
N ASN A 202 12.91 -5.26 -12.34
CA ASN A 202 13.56 -4.42 -13.31
C ASN A 202 14.05 -3.13 -12.67
N GLY A 203 15.10 -2.57 -13.23
CA GLY A 203 15.68 -1.30 -12.86
C GLY A 203 16.13 -0.51 -14.08
N VAL A 204 16.23 0.78 -13.90
CA VAL A 204 16.85 1.71 -14.87
C VAL A 204 17.80 2.62 -14.11
N GLY A 205 19.09 2.59 -14.48
CA GLY A 205 20.05 3.62 -14.13
C GLY A 205 19.98 4.76 -15.15
N ARG A 206 19.96 6.00 -14.68
CA ARG A 206 20.03 7.20 -15.54
C ARG A 206 21.28 7.99 -15.16
N LEU A 207 22.10 8.31 -16.16
CA LEU A 207 23.30 9.08 -15.96
C LEU A 207 23.26 10.33 -16.85
N THR A 208 23.33 11.51 -16.22
CA THR A 208 23.53 12.78 -16.92
C THR A 208 24.96 13.22 -16.70
N TYR A 209 25.67 13.47 -17.79
CA TYR A 209 27.09 13.78 -17.77
C TYR A 209 27.49 14.73 -18.90
N LEU A 210 28.66 15.31 -18.78
CA LEU A 210 29.29 16.07 -19.85
C LEU A 210 30.13 15.15 -20.71
N SER A 211 29.92 15.17 -22.04
CA SER A 211 30.75 14.53 -23.04
C SER A 211 31.12 15.57 -24.10
N ASP A 212 32.39 15.85 -24.26
CA ASP A 212 32.91 16.88 -25.19
C ASP A 212 32.24 18.25 -25.04
N GLY A 213 31.91 18.62 -23.78
CA GLY A 213 31.23 19.86 -23.44
C GLY A 213 29.72 19.88 -23.69
N ALA A 214 29.15 18.81 -24.22
CA ALA A 214 27.70 18.65 -24.39
C ALA A 214 27.10 17.87 -23.20
N ILE A 215 25.85 18.24 -22.80
CA ILE A 215 25.08 17.43 -21.85
C ILE A 215 24.53 16.20 -22.57
N VAL A 216 24.75 15.04 -21.95
CA VAL A 216 24.22 13.76 -22.38
C VAL A 216 23.44 13.15 -21.23
N THR A 217 22.27 12.61 -21.50
CA THR A 217 21.52 11.77 -20.55
C THR A 217 21.26 10.42 -21.21
N ASP A 218 21.81 9.38 -20.60
CA ASP A 218 21.64 8.00 -21.06
C ASP A 218 20.91 7.18 -19.98
N ALA A 219 20.09 6.21 -20.43
CA ALA A 219 19.36 5.28 -19.59
C ALA A 219 19.90 3.87 -19.80
N PHE A 220 20.09 3.15 -18.70
CA PHE A 220 20.68 1.81 -18.64
C PHE A 220 19.70 0.86 -17.96
N PRO A 221 18.83 0.16 -18.72
CA PRO A 221 17.93 -0.84 -18.15
C PRO A 221 18.68 -2.07 -17.68
N PHE A 222 18.22 -2.66 -16.59
CA PHE A 222 18.77 -3.88 -16.03
C PHE A 222 17.72 -4.69 -15.27
N SER A 223 17.94 -5.99 -15.15
CA SER A 223 17.16 -6.86 -14.27
C SER A 223 17.94 -7.13 -12.99
N TRP A 224 17.23 -7.36 -11.89
CA TRP A 224 17.85 -7.67 -10.61
C TRP A 224 17.11 -8.79 -9.89
N THR A 225 17.82 -9.52 -9.06
CA THR A 225 17.28 -10.55 -8.16
C THR A 225 17.97 -10.40 -6.81
N ARG A 226 17.21 -10.52 -5.71
CA ARG A 226 17.71 -10.46 -4.33
C ARG A 226 16.96 -11.43 -3.44
N GLU A 227 17.71 -12.05 -2.54
CA GLU A 227 17.17 -12.77 -1.40
C GLU A 227 17.29 -11.88 -0.16
N LEU A 228 16.18 -11.68 0.53
CA LEU A 228 16.08 -10.80 1.70
C LEU A 228 15.54 -11.61 2.88
N ASP A 229 16.06 -11.32 4.08
CA ASP A 229 15.47 -11.85 5.31
C ASP A 229 14.07 -11.27 5.49
N ALA A 230 13.10 -12.15 5.55
CA ALA A 230 11.68 -11.85 5.69
C ALA A 230 11.05 -12.65 6.84
N SER A 231 11.82 -12.87 7.90
CA SER A 231 11.35 -13.53 9.11
C SER A 231 10.07 -12.85 9.62
N GLY A 232 9.00 -13.63 9.76
CA GLY A 232 7.67 -13.14 10.12
C GLY A 232 6.72 -12.91 8.94
N ILE A 233 7.13 -13.10 7.69
CA ILE A 233 6.23 -13.18 6.54
C ILE A 233 5.88 -14.65 6.32
N ALA A 234 4.60 -14.99 6.48
CA ALA A 234 4.14 -16.35 6.26
C ALA A 234 4.18 -16.71 4.76
N ALA A 235 4.49 -17.97 4.44
CA ALA A 235 4.66 -18.43 3.05
C ALA A 235 3.36 -18.32 2.21
N ASP A 236 2.21 -18.31 2.85
CA ASP A 236 0.87 -18.17 2.25
C ASP A 236 0.37 -16.72 2.23
N SER A 237 1.15 -15.76 2.76
CA SER A 237 0.77 -14.36 2.74
C SER A 237 0.87 -13.77 1.33
N GLN A 238 0.01 -12.78 1.06
CA GLN A 238 0.04 -11.98 -0.16
C GLN A 238 0.65 -10.60 0.13
N PRO A 239 1.97 -10.43 -0.05
CA PRO A 239 2.61 -9.17 0.25
C PRO A 239 2.35 -8.13 -0.85
N PHE A 240 2.07 -6.90 -0.44
CA PHE A 240 2.24 -5.73 -1.28
C PHE A 240 3.67 -5.21 -1.14
N LEU A 241 4.36 -5.06 -2.26
CA LEU A 241 5.76 -4.72 -2.32
C LEU A 241 5.95 -3.34 -2.97
N ARG A 242 6.69 -2.48 -2.30
CA ARG A 242 7.08 -1.17 -2.84
C ARG A 242 8.59 -0.98 -2.69
N THR A 243 9.28 -0.77 -3.80
CA THR A 243 10.69 -0.41 -3.81
C THR A 243 10.85 1.11 -3.79
N THR A 244 11.75 1.61 -2.97
CA THR A 244 12.10 3.03 -2.91
C THR A 244 13.62 3.16 -2.97
N VAL A 245 14.14 3.83 -3.99
CA VAL A 245 15.56 4.13 -4.10
C VAL A 245 15.91 5.22 -3.08
N ARG A 246 16.98 5.01 -2.33
CA ARG A 246 17.51 5.94 -1.33
C ARG A 246 18.69 6.74 -1.82
N ALA A 247 19.54 6.09 -2.61
CA ALA A 247 20.72 6.71 -3.17
C ALA A 247 21.19 5.94 -4.39
N THR A 248 21.74 6.66 -5.36
CA THR A 248 22.43 6.11 -6.53
C THR A 248 23.84 6.67 -6.53
N ARG A 249 24.84 5.79 -6.53
CA ARG A 249 26.24 6.15 -6.57
C ARG A 249 26.87 5.62 -7.85
N VAL A 250 27.67 6.44 -8.50
CA VAL A 250 28.38 6.06 -9.71
C VAL A 250 29.88 6.13 -9.47
N ARG A 251 30.58 5.12 -9.91
CA ARG A 251 32.03 5.05 -9.93
C ARG A 251 32.49 4.79 -11.36
N LEU A 252 33.25 5.71 -11.90
CA LEU A 252 33.83 5.58 -13.22
C LEU A 252 35.02 4.58 -13.16
N ASP A 253 35.09 3.73 -14.15
CA ASP A 253 36.26 2.89 -14.40
C ASP A 253 37.20 3.68 -15.31
N ILE A 254 38.21 4.26 -14.70
CA ILE A 254 39.19 5.13 -15.40
C ILE A 254 40.09 4.25 -16.24
N SER A 255 40.03 4.43 -17.57
CA SER A 255 40.95 3.81 -18.53
C SER A 255 42.28 4.57 -18.59
N ASP A 256 43.36 3.87 -18.78
CA ASP A 256 44.71 4.46 -18.96
C ASP A 256 44.78 5.36 -20.19
N ASP A 257 43.91 5.17 -21.17
CA ASP A 257 43.80 5.96 -22.40
C ASP A 257 42.99 7.24 -22.24
N GLY A 258 42.38 7.47 -21.09
CA GLY A 258 41.53 8.64 -20.76
C GLY A 258 40.10 8.57 -21.30
N ASP A 259 39.69 7.48 -21.95
CA ASP A 259 38.34 7.25 -22.43
C ASP A 259 37.51 6.53 -21.35
N ASN A 260 36.77 7.30 -20.57
CA ASN A 260 35.91 6.79 -19.51
C ASN A 260 34.55 6.40 -20.10
N THR A 261 34.44 5.20 -20.61
CA THR A 261 33.19 4.68 -21.20
C THR A 261 32.49 3.61 -20.33
N ALA A 262 33.20 3.10 -19.32
CA ALA A 262 32.68 2.11 -18.40
C ALA A 262 32.48 2.69 -16.98
N PHE A 263 31.45 2.24 -16.27
CA PHE A 263 31.18 2.65 -14.91
C PHE A 263 30.39 1.58 -14.15
N SER A 264 30.50 1.60 -12.84
CA SER A 264 29.66 0.85 -11.94
C SER A 264 28.63 1.76 -11.27
N MET A 265 27.43 1.24 -11.05
CA MET A 265 26.33 1.94 -10.36
C MET A 265 25.87 1.10 -9.17
N GLU A 266 25.99 1.68 -7.98
CA GLU A 266 25.44 1.13 -6.74
C GLU A 266 24.09 1.80 -6.45
N VAL A 267 23.03 1.02 -6.41
CA VAL A 267 21.67 1.48 -6.09
C VAL A 267 21.29 1.00 -4.70
N GLN A 268 21.22 1.91 -3.76
CA GLN A 268 20.75 1.67 -2.40
C GLN A 268 19.25 1.85 -2.36
N ALA A 269 18.51 0.84 -1.98
CA ALA A 269 17.04 0.85 -1.96
C ALA A 269 16.49 0.28 -0.65
N THR A 270 15.21 0.54 -0.42
CA THR A 270 14.41 -0.09 0.62
C THR A 270 13.22 -0.76 -0.03
N LEU A 271 12.97 -2.00 0.35
CA LEU A 271 11.74 -2.71 0.09
C LEU A 271 10.79 -2.50 1.26
N SER A 272 9.66 -1.85 1.02
CA SER A 272 8.54 -1.83 1.96
C SER A 272 7.62 -3.01 1.65
N VAL A 273 7.34 -3.82 2.65
CA VAL A 273 6.50 -5.01 2.57
C VAL A 273 5.30 -4.82 3.48
N GLU A 274 4.09 -5.02 2.95
CA GLU A 274 2.85 -5.12 3.72
C GLU A 274 2.27 -6.51 3.43
N ALA A 275 2.41 -7.45 4.38
CA ALA A 275 1.98 -8.84 4.20
C ALA A 275 0.83 -9.16 5.16
N SER A 276 -0.33 -9.51 4.61
CA SER A 276 -1.53 -9.86 5.37
C SER A 276 -1.69 -11.38 5.46
N GLN A 277 -1.99 -11.87 6.65
CA GLN A 277 -2.38 -13.25 6.88
C GLN A 277 -3.90 -13.32 7.01
N ILE A 278 -4.52 -14.14 6.16
CA ILE A 278 -5.97 -14.31 6.11
C ILE A 278 -6.32 -15.68 6.65
N GLU A 279 -7.30 -15.73 7.54
CA GLU A 279 -7.84 -16.98 8.07
C GLU A 279 -9.33 -17.10 7.77
N ALA A 280 -9.77 -18.31 7.44
CA ALA A 280 -11.19 -18.67 7.40
C ALA A 280 -11.64 -19.07 8.79
N LEU A 281 -12.60 -18.34 9.35
CA LEU A 281 -13.11 -18.55 10.70
C LEU A 281 -14.56 -19.02 10.64
N SER A 282 -14.89 -20.02 11.46
CA SER A 282 -16.27 -20.43 11.71
C SER A 282 -16.84 -19.64 12.88
N VAL A 283 -17.81 -18.78 12.61
CA VAL A 283 -18.44 -17.93 13.64
C VAL A 283 -19.89 -18.31 13.86
N VAL A 284 -20.34 -18.24 15.09
CA VAL A 284 -21.76 -18.45 15.43
C VAL A 284 -22.52 -17.16 15.17
N THR A 285 -23.49 -17.21 14.26
CA THR A 285 -24.35 -16.06 13.92
C THR A 285 -25.62 -16.03 14.76
N ASP A 286 -26.06 -17.19 15.23
CA ASP A 286 -27.22 -17.35 16.13
C ASP A 286 -27.09 -18.62 16.93
N LEU A 287 -27.67 -18.64 18.14
CA LEU A 287 -27.73 -19.82 18.99
C LEU A 287 -29.00 -19.83 19.86
N TYR A 288 -29.40 -21.03 20.29
CA TYR A 288 -30.47 -21.22 21.26
C TYR A 288 -30.27 -22.51 22.03
N SER A 289 -30.97 -22.66 23.14
CA SER A 289 -31.04 -23.89 23.92
C SER A 289 -32.50 -24.37 24.02
N ALA A 290 -32.64 -25.69 24.26
CA ALA A 290 -33.95 -26.25 24.59
C ALA A 290 -34.31 -26.03 26.07
N ASP A 291 -33.35 -25.62 26.89
CA ASP A 291 -33.48 -25.57 28.36
C ASP A 291 -33.58 -24.17 28.94
N CYS A 292 -33.12 -23.16 28.23
CA CYS A 292 -33.13 -21.77 28.65
C CYS A 292 -33.24 -20.81 27.44
N ASP A 293 -33.61 -19.58 27.70
CA ASP A 293 -33.47 -18.48 26.76
C ASP A 293 -32.09 -17.85 26.85
N PHE A 294 -31.64 -17.23 25.77
CA PHE A 294 -30.36 -16.50 25.74
C PHE A 294 -30.57 -15.05 25.38
N ALA A 295 -29.99 -14.15 26.18
CA ALA A 295 -29.73 -12.79 25.77
C ALA A 295 -28.32 -12.73 25.16
N LEU A 296 -28.23 -12.34 23.89
CA LEU A 296 -26.99 -12.33 23.10
C LEU A 296 -26.43 -10.91 23.02
N GLY A 297 -25.23 -10.72 23.59
CA GLY A 297 -24.45 -9.52 23.35
C GLY A 297 -23.65 -9.65 22.06
N ARG A 298 -23.59 -8.58 21.27
CA ARG A 298 -22.91 -8.58 19.97
C ARG A 298 -21.95 -7.41 19.88
N GLN A 299 -20.81 -7.64 19.23
CA GLN A 299 -19.81 -6.63 18.93
C GLN A 299 -19.56 -6.57 17.43
N ALA A 300 -19.57 -5.35 16.88
CA ALA A 300 -19.19 -5.12 15.51
C ALA A 300 -17.66 -5.05 15.41
N VAL A 301 -17.06 -5.86 14.54
CA VAL A 301 -15.65 -5.88 14.25
C VAL A 301 -15.41 -5.59 12.77
N GLN A 302 -14.28 -4.99 12.45
CA GLN A 302 -13.89 -4.69 11.08
C GLN A 302 -12.58 -5.38 10.75
N THR A 303 -12.46 -5.85 9.52
CA THR A 303 -11.21 -6.39 8.97
C THR A 303 -11.01 -5.89 7.54
N THR A 304 -9.75 -5.82 7.11
CA THR A 304 -9.42 -5.46 5.73
C THR A 304 -9.00 -6.71 4.98
N LEU A 305 -9.73 -7.04 3.92
CA LEU A 305 -9.42 -8.17 3.05
C LEU A 305 -8.78 -7.68 1.75
N PRO A 306 -7.69 -8.30 1.27
CA PRO A 306 -7.16 -8.02 -0.06
C PRO A 306 -8.17 -8.47 -1.14
N CYS A 307 -8.31 -7.65 -2.19
CA CYS A 307 -9.18 -7.92 -3.34
C CYS A 307 -8.39 -8.29 -4.59
N GLY A 308 -7.09 -8.01 -4.61
CA GLY A 308 -6.21 -8.27 -5.74
C GLY A 308 -5.03 -7.30 -5.79
N SER A 309 -4.07 -7.63 -6.62
CA SER A 309 -2.91 -6.78 -6.90
C SER A 309 -2.53 -6.90 -8.38
N ALA A 310 -1.85 -5.90 -8.89
CA ALA A 310 -1.28 -5.95 -10.23
C ALA A 310 0.05 -5.19 -10.28
N SER A 311 0.97 -5.67 -11.12
CA SER A 311 2.21 -4.98 -11.46
C SER A 311 2.36 -5.00 -12.97
N VAL A 312 2.31 -3.82 -13.60
CA VAL A 312 2.31 -3.68 -15.06
C VAL A 312 3.25 -2.57 -15.52
N ALA A 313 3.78 -2.72 -16.71
CA ALA A 313 4.51 -1.66 -17.40
C ALA A 313 3.60 -1.05 -18.49
N LYS A 314 3.53 0.29 -18.54
CA LYS A 314 2.82 1.07 -19.53
C LYS A 314 3.76 2.07 -20.17
N SER A 315 3.55 2.43 -21.43
CA SER A 315 4.32 3.45 -22.11
C SER A 315 3.43 4.63 -22.43
N CYS A 316 3.82 5.83 -22.00
CA CYS A 316 3.13 7.08 -22.24
C CYS A 316 4.00 7.99 -23.10
N THR A 317 3.40 8.69 -24.08
CA THR A 317 4.09 9.65 -24.92
C THR A 317 3.44 11.03 -24.76
N PHE A 318 4.29 12.04 -24.58
CA PHE A 318 3.88 13.42 -24.32
C PHE A 318 4.53 14.35 -25.36
N GLY A 319 3.76 15.28 -25.89
CA GLY A 319 4.32 16.35 -26.71
C GLY A 319 5.12 17.33 -25.86
N VAL A 320 6.36 17.59 -26.26
CA VAL A 320 7.26 18.57 -25.65
C VAL A 320 7.86 19.46 -26.75
N ASP A 321 8.57 20.52 -26.37
CA ASP A 321 9.17 21.41 -27.34
C ASP A 321 10.33 20.70 -28.09
N GLU A 322 10.42 20.89 -29.39
CA GLU A 322 11.40 20.24 -30.28
C GLU A 322 12.88 20.59 -29.94
N ASP A 323 13.08 21.74 -29.30
CA ASP A 323 14.41 22.25 -28.95
C ASP A 323 14.97 21.64 -27.63
N ALA A 324 14.24 20.74 -26.98
CA ALA A 324 14.70 20.05 -25.79
C ALA A 324 15.88 19.13 -26.14
N ILE A 325 17.00 19.31 -25.43
CA ILE A 325 18.26 18.56 -25.66
C ILE A 325 18.48 17.40 -24.69
N ALA A 326 17.88 17.47 -23.51
CA ALA A 326 17.99 16.42 -22.48
C ALA A 326 16.79 16.48 -21.53
N VAL A 327 16.54 15.37 -20.84
CA VAL A 327 15.57 15.26 -19.76
C VAL A 327 16.26 14.80 -18.48
N VAL A 328 15.99 15.48 -17.37
CA VAL A 328 16.60 15.20 -16.07
C VAL A 328 15.54 15.25 -14.96
N ASN A 329 15.85 14.67 -13.79
CA ASN A 329 15.00 14.69 -12.60
C ASN A 329 13.55 14.25 -12.91
N VAL A 330 13.41 13.00 -13.38
CA VAL A 330 12.11 12.44 -13.74
C VAL A 330 11.51 11.68 -12.56
N GLY A 331 10.30 12.04 -12.19
CA GLY A 331 9.52 11.37 -11.15
C GLY A 331 8.07 11.19 -11.56
N ALA A 332 7.31 10.38 -10.83
CA ALA A 332 5.87 10.25 -11.00
C ALA A 332 5.14 10.46 -9.66
N THR A 333 4.01 11.15 -9.74
CA THR A 333 3.12 11.33 -8.60
C THR A 333 1.74 10.78 -8.96
N VAL A 334 1.19 9.91 -8.10
CA VAL A 334 -0.17 9.42 -8.21
C VAL A 334 -1.09 10.40 -7.48
N THR A 335 -2.12 10.88 -8.14
CA THR A 335 -3.12 11.78 -7.55
C THR A 335 -4.39 11.06 -7.16
N ASP A 336 -4.76 10.01 -7.91
CA ASP A 336 -6.00 9.28 -7.68
C ASP A 336 -5.91 7.85 -8.25
N VAL A 337 -6.65 6.91 -7.63
CA VAL A 337 -6.84 5.56 -8.14
C VAL A 337 -8.32 5.22 -8.07
N LEU A 338 -8.97 5.16 -9.23
CA LEU A 338 -10.38 4.83 -9.35
C LEU A 338 -10.55 3.33 -9.58
N SER A 339 -11.32 2.68 -8.70
CA SER A 339 -11.65 1.26 -8.80
C SER A 339 -12.98 1.07 -9.52
N GLU A 340 -12.99 0.20 -10.52
CA GLU A 340 -14.17 -0.25 -11.24
C GLU A 340 -14.17 -1.79 -11.25
N ASP A 341 -15.25 -2.41 -11.72
CA ASP A 341 -15.27 -3.87 -11.83
C ASP A 341 -14.13 -4.37 -12.72
N LYS A 342 -13.22 -5.19 -12.13
CA LYS A 342 -12.01 -5.77 -12.74
C LYS A 342 -10.99 -4.78 -13.31
N ARG A 343 -11.10 -3.50 -12.99
CA ARG A 343 -10.19 -2.46 -13.50
C ARG A 343 -9.91 -1.41 -12.45
N ALA A 344 -8.69 -0.90 -12.46
CA ALA A 344 -8.32 0.28 -11.71
C ALA A 344 -7.67 1.31 -12.65
N THR A 345 -8.13 2.55 -12.61
CA THR A 345 -7.53 3.65 -13.37
C THR A 345 -6.66 4.48 -12.46
N VAL A 346 -5.36 4.48 -12.71
CA VAL A 346 -4.35 5.25 -11.98
C VAL A 346 -4.15 6.58 -12.69
N LYS A 347 -4.40 7.67 -11.98
CA LYS A 347 -4.21 9.04 -12.48
C LYS A 347 -3.06 9.71 -11.74
N GLY A 348 -2.36 10.56 -12.46
CA GLY A 348 -1.25 11.30 -11.89
C GLY A 348 -0.54 12.16 -12.91
N TYR A 349 0.66 12.57 -12.60
CA TYR A 349 1.54 13.27 -13.50
C TYR A 349 2.99 12.82 -13.37
N ILE A 350 3.72 12.90 -14.47
CA ILE A 350 5.17 12.78 -14.51
C ILE A 350 5.73 14.19 -14.36
N THR A 351 6.60 14.40 -13.39
CA THR A 351 7.42 15.60 -13.31
C THR A 351 8.74 15.32 -14.01
N ALA A 352 9.08 16.14 -15.02
CA ALA A 352 10.33 16.04 -15.77
C ALA A 352 10.90 17.43 -16.02
N THR A 353 12.20 17.61 -15.80
CA THR A 353 12.89 18.83 -16.20
C THR A 353 13.51 18.64 -17.57
N LEU A 354 13.09 19.44 -18.53
CA LEU A 354 13.63 19.51 -19.90
C LEU A 354 14.70 20.59 -19.97
N LEU A 355 15.84 20.26 -20.53
CA LEU A 355 16.95 21.19 -20.76
C LEU A 355 16.90 21.67 -22.21
N TYR A 356 17.09 22.97 -22.39
CA TYR A 356 17.05 23.66 -23.71
C TYR A 356 18.32 24.44 -23.95
N LYS A 357 18.76 24.50 -25.18
CA LYS A 357 19.87 25.37 -25.58
C LYS A 357 19.32 26.75 -26.00
N GLY A 358 19.66 27.80 -25.24
CA GLY A 358 19.28 29.20 -25.52
C GLY A 358 20.47 30.05 -25.88
N GLU A 359 20.20 31.33 -26.25
CA GLU A 359 21.23 32.32 -26.63
C GLU A 359 22.21 32.66 -25.50
N GLY A 360 21.79 32.46 -24.22
CA GLY A 360 22.58 32.71 -23.01
C GLY A 360 23.16 31.49 -22.35
N GLY A 361 23.02 30.28 -22.93
CA GLY A 361 23.43 29.03 -22.32
C GLY A 361 22.30 28.00 -22.27
N ILE A 362 22.40 27.06 -21.31
CA ILE A 362 21.38 26.01 -21.12
C ILE A 362 20.37 26.49 -20.08
N LYS A 363 19.09 26.29 -20.37
CA LYS A 363 17.96 26.59 -19.48
C LYS A 363 17.19 25.32 -19.15
N GLY A 364 16.68 25.21 -17.94
CA GLY A 364 15.83 24.13 -17.50
C GLY A 364 14.38 24.58 -17.32
N VAL A 365 13.44 23.75 -17.78
CA VAL A 365 11.99 23.95 -17.57
C VAL A 365 11.40 22.66 -17.03
N THR A 366 10.86 22.72 -15.84
CA THR A 366 10.13 21.59 -15.25
C THR A 366 8.70 21.58 -15.77
N LYS A 367 8.26 20.42 -16.27
CA LYS A 367 6.90 20.18 -16.75
C LYS A 367 6.23 19.09 -15.94
N GLU A 368 4.94 19.25 -15.72
CA GLU A 368 4.04 18.22 -15.22
C GLU A 368 3.23 17.65 -16.38
N LEU A 369 3.40 16.37 -16.65
CA LEU A 369 2.82 15.66 -17.79
C LEU A 369 1.77 14.68 -17.26
N PRO A 370 0.47 14.98 -17.40
CA PRO A 370 -0.58 14.16 -16.82
C PRO A 370 -0.70 12.82 -17.52
N PHE A 371 -0.96 11.77 -16.75
CA PHE A 371 -1.29 10.43 -17.24
C PHE A 371 -2.56 9.88 -16.59
N ALA A 372 -3.21 8.95 -17.31
CA ALA A 372 -4.33 8.16 -16.81
C ALA A 372 -4.25 6.76 -17.42
N GLU A 373 -3.81 5.80 -16.64
CA GLU A 373 -3.56 4.44 -17.10
C GLU A 373 -4.51 3.44 -16.44
N THR A 374 -5.17 2.63 -17.27
CA THR A 374 -6.06 1.56 -16.80
C THR A 374 -5.30 0.25 -16.70
N VAL A 375 -5.45 -0.39 -15.55
CA VAL A 375 -4.84 -1.68 -15.20
C VAL A 375 -5.95 -2.68 -14.89
N GLU A 376 -5.87 -3.86 -15.47
CA GLU A 376 -6.75 -4.98 -15.12
C GLU A 376 -6.29 -5.59 -13.80
N VAL A 377 -7.25 -5.83 -12.89
CA VAL A 377 -7.00 -6.43 -11.58
C VAL A 377 -8.02 -7.54 -11.38
N ASP A 378 -7.54 -8.76 -11.28
CA ASP A 378 -8.41 -9.91 -11.02
C ASP A 378 -9.12 -9.74 -9.66
N TYR A 379 -10.39 -10.14 -9.60
CA TYR A 379 -11.24 -10.12 -8.39
C TYR A 379 -11.54 -8.73 -7.80
N LEU A 380 -11.26 -7.65 -8.53
CA LEU A 380 -11.62 -6.31 -8.09
C LEU A 380 -13.14 -6.11 -8.21
N GLY A 381 -13.78 -5.79 -7.10
CA GLY A 381 -15.18 -5.36 -7.02
C GLY A 381 -15.29 -3.85 -6.81
N SER A 382 -16.47 -3.30 -7.02
CA SER A 382 -16.73 -1.86 -6.85
C SER A 382 -16.60 -1.36 -5.40
N GLU A 383 -16.68 -2.27 -4.42
CA GLU A 383 -16.47 -1.99 -2.99
C GLU A 383 -14.99 -1.95 -2.58
N CYS A 384 -14.08 -2.33 -3.49
CA CYS A 384 -12.64 -2.33 -3.21
C CYS A 384 -12.04 -0.94 -3.42
N SER A 385 -11.13 -0.57 -2.54
CA SER A 385 -10.25 0.59 -2.70
C SER A 385 -8.85 0.15 -3.11
N CYS A 386 -8.26 0.81 -4.10
CA CYS A 386 -6.92 0.52 -4.56
C CYS A 386 -5.91 1.61 -4.15
N ARG A 387 -4.71 1.18 -3.80
CA ARG A 387 -3.50 2.02 -3.70
C ARG A 387 -2.62 1.75 -4.89
N GLY A 388 -2.13 2.83 -5.51
CA GLY A 388 -1.19 2.75 -6.60
C GLY A 388 0.17 3.34 -6.23
N ASN A 389 1.23 2.70 -6.69
CA ASN A 389 2.57 3.26 -6.75
C ASN A 389 3.02 3.26 -8.21
N VAL A 390 3.55 4.40 -8.67
CA VAL A 390 4.07 4.53 -10.02
C VAL A 390 5.53 4.93 -9.96
N THR A 391 6.36 4.17 -10.65
CA THR A 391 7.79 4.45 -10.78
C THR A 391 8.10 4.67 -12.26
N VAL A 392 8.86 5.73 -12.58
CA VAL A 392 9.28 5.98 -13.96
C VAL A 392 10.47 5.09 -14.31
N GLY A 393 10.28 4.25 -15.30
CA GLY A 393 11.33 3.41 -15.89
C GLY A 393 12.15 4.17 -16.93
N GLU A 394 12.25 3.62 -18.14
CA GLU A 394 12.95 4.28 -19.25
C GLU A 394 12.26 5.55 -19.69
N VAL A 395 13.06 6.55 -20.02
CA VAL A 395 12.60 7.82 -20.60
C VAL A 395 13.43 8.11 -21.84
N ALA A 396 12.76 8.38 -22.95
CA ALA A 396 13.38 8.74 -24.21
C ALA A 396 12.83 10.09 -24.71
N LEU A 397 13.75 10.97 -25.10
CA LEU A 397 13.43 12.25 -25.72
C LEU A 397 13.74 12.20 -27.21
N SER A 398 12.79 12.48 -28.08
CA SER A 398 12.98 12.47 -29.53
C SER A 398 12.08 13.51 -30.18
N ARG A 399 12.66 14.47 -30.90
CA ARG A 399 12.00 15.46 -31.78
C ARG A 399 10.61 15.91 -31.33
N GLY A 400 10.53 16.57 -30.19
CA GLY A 400 9.26 17.09 -29.67
C GLY A 400 8.37 16.06 -28.94
N GLU A 401 8.86 14.86 -28.71
CA GLU A 401 8.17 13.81 -27.95
C GLU A 401 9.02 13.31 -26.79
N LEU A 402 8.40 13.20 -25.63
CA LEU A 402 8.93 12.52 -24.45
C LEU A 402 8.15 11.22 -24.26
N THR A 403 8.79 10.10 -24.41
CA THR A 403 8.21 8.80 -24.10
C THR A 403 8.75 8.32 -22.75
N ALA A 404 7.84 7.95 -21.85
CA ALA A 404 8.18 7.43 -20.53
C ALA A 404 7.51 6.08 -20.29
N GLN A 405 8.27 5.12 -19.79
CA GLN A 405 7.75 3.87 -19.28
C GLN A 405 7.31 4.06 -17.82
N LEU A 406 6.08 3.70 -17.51
CA LEU A 406 5.55 3.71 -16.16
C LEU A 406 5.45 2.28 -15.64
N TRP A 407 6.07 1.99 -14.51
CA TRP A 407 5.87 0.77 -13.74
C TRP A 407 4.83 1.05 -12.67
N ILE A 408 3.65 0.45 -12.86
CA ILE A 408 2.47 0.65 -12.00
C ILE A 408 2.29 -0.58 -11.15
N SER A 409 2.34 -0.41 -9.83
CA SER A 409 2.03 -1.45 -8.85
C SER A 409 0.77 -1.06 -8.08
N LEU A 410 -0.22 -1.95 -8.05
CA LEU A 410 -1.51 -1.77 -7.40
C LEU A 410 -1.71 -2.80 -6.30
N SER A 411 -2.29 -2.37 -5.19
CA SER A 411 -2.84 -3.23 -4.15
C SER A 411 -4.25 -2.76 -3.83
N CYS A 412 -5.21 -3.66 -3.96
CA CYS A 412 -6.61 -3.38 -3.75
C CYS A 412 -7.13 -4.18 -2.55
N SER A 413 -7.95 -3.54 -1.72
CA SER A 413 -8.53 -4.14 -0.53
C SER A 413 -9.91 -3.58 -0.24
N ARG A 414 -10.69 -4.31 0.55
CA ARG A 414 -11.99 -3.86 1.06
C ARG A 414 -12.06 -4.03 2.57
N ASN A 415 -12.79 -3.15 3.22
CA ASN A 415 -13.13 -3.32 4.63
C ASN A 415 -14.45 -4.06 4.75
N VAL A 416 -14.43 -5.13 5.55
CA VAL A 416 -15.61 -5.97 5.83
C VAL A 416 -15.94 -5.88 7.30
N GLY A 417 -17.22 -5.72 7.62
CA GLY A 417 -17.70 -5.69 9.00
C GLY A 417 -18.45 -6.97 9.34
N TYR A 418 -18.17 -7.53 10.52
CA TYR A 418 -18.89 -8.66 11.09
C TYR A 418 -19.51 -8.28 12.42
N ASN A 419 -20.62 -8.94 12.77
CA ASN A 419 -21.33 -8.72 14.03
C ASN A 419 -21.28 -10.02 14.84
N LEU A 420 -20.24 -10.16 15.66
CA LEU A 420 -19.93 -11.38 16.40
C LEU A 420 -20.70 -11.44 17.72
N ILE A 421 -21.12 -12.64 18.15
CA ILE A 421 -21.71 -12.86 19.47
C ILE A 421 -20.54 -12.95 20.48
N THR A 422 -20.49 -11.98 21.38
CA THR A 422 -19.38 -11.82 22.35
C THR A 422 -19.81 -12.11 23.78
N SER A 423 -21.10 -12.18 24.05
CA SER A 423 -21.61 -12.60 25.35
C SER A 423 -22.93 -13.33 25.21
N VAL A 424 -23.16 -14.28 26.12
CA VAL A 424 -24.40 -15.06 26.21
C VAL A 424 -24.82 -15.06 27.67
N GLU A 425 -26.00 -14.54 27.95
CA GLU A 425 -26.60 -14.55 29.28
C GLU A 425 -27.81 -15.45 29.28
N GLU A 426 -27.79 -16.47 30.15
CA GLU A 426 -28.92 -17.39 30.35
C GLU A 426 -30.06 -16.68 31.03
N GLN A 427 -31.25 -16.80 30.46
CA GLN A 427 -32.51 -16.31 31.04
C GLN A 427 -33.39 -17.49 31.45
N PRO A 428 -34.04 -17.41 32.63
CA PRO A 428 -34.92 -18.50 33.09
C PRO A 428 -36.03 -18.79 32.10
N PHE A 429 -36.19 -20.06 31.78
CA PHE A 429 -37.28 -20.56 30.97
C PHE A 429 -38.00 -21.69 31.75
N ASP A 430 -39.31 -21.49 32.01
CA ASP A 430 -40.12 -22.45 32.75
C ASP A 430 -40.70 -23.53 31.83
N LYS A 431 -39.96 -24.61 31.64
CA LYS A 431 -40.41 -25.79 30.89
C LYS A 431 -41.63 -26.46 31.50
N ALA A 432 -41.74 -26.45 32.83
CA ALA A 432 -42.81 -27.15 33.54
C ALA A 432 -44.18 -26.47 33.36
N ALA A 433 -44.18 -25.21 32.98
CA ALA A 433 -45.41 -24.47 32.66
C ALA A 433 -46.01 -24.82 31.29
N ARG A 434 -45.28 -25.54 30.43
CA ARG A 434 -45.75 -25.90 29.08
C ARG A 434 -46.64 -27.13 29.09
N PRO A 435 -47.71 -27.15 28.29
CA PRO A 435 -48.54 -28.32 28.12
C PRO A 435 -47.78 -29.46 27.41
N ALA A 436 -48.05 -30.71 27.74
CA ALA A 436 -47.39 -31.87 27.11
C ALA A 436 -47.60 -31.91 25.59
N ILE A 437 -48.67 -31.34 25.09
CA ILE A 437 -48.95 -31.18 23.64
C ILE A 437 -49.37 -29.75 23.40
N GLU A 438 -48.65 -29.10 22.49
CA GLU A 438 -48.94 -27.74 22.05
C GLU A 438 -49.16 -27.72 20.54
N VAL A 439 -50.04 -26.85 20.07
CA VAL A 439 -50.25 -26.60 18.62
C VAL A 439 -50.12 -25.13 18.38
N CYS A 440 -49.19 -24.77 17.55
CA CYS A 440 -48.98 -23.39 17.13
C CYS A 440 -49.19 -23.22 15.61
N ILE A 441 -49.39 -21.98 15.18
CA ILE A 441 -49.45 -21.64 13.76
C ILE A 441 -48.15 -20.92 13.41
N ALA A 442 -47.30 -21.62 12.70
CA ALA A 442 -46.09 -21.06 12.10
C ALA A 442 -46.47 -20.19 10.89
N LYS A 443 -45.74 -19.12 10.68
CA LYS A 443 -46.06 -18.12 9.67
C LYS A 443 -45.30 -18.42 8.35
N LYS A 444 -45.95 -17.98 7.26
CA LYS A 444 -45.28 -17.96 5.95
C LYS A 444 -43.91 -17.27 6.06
N GLY A 445 -42.88 -17.94 5.53
CA GLY A 445 -41.51 -17.47 5.57
C GLY A 445 -40.68 -17.97 6.76
N ASP A 446 -41.31 -18.60 7.77
CA ASP A 446 -40.59 -19.19 8.90
C ASP A 446 -39.64 -20.31 8.40
N THR A 447 -38.44 -20.31 8.94
CA THR A 447 -37.46 -21.36 8.72
C THR A 447 -37.51 -22.40 9.82
N LEU A 448 -36.97 -23.61 9.56
CA LEU A 448 -36.90 -24.68 10.57
C LEU A 448 -36.15 -24.19 11.82
N TRP A 449 -35.03 -23.46 11.61
CA TRP A 449 -34.25 -22.84 12.68
C TRP A 449 -35.07 -21.91 13.56
N ASN A 450 -35.78 -20.95 12.95
CA ASN A 450 -36.60 -19.98 13.69
C ASN A 450 -37.74 -20.67 14.49
N LEU A 451 -38.37 -21.67 13.89
CA LEU A 451 -39.42 -22.44 14.57
C LEU A 451 -38.84 -23.24 15.73
N ALA A 452 -37.74 -23.99 15.52
CA ALA A 452 -37.10 -24.78 16.56
C ALA A 452 -36.66 -23.91 17.74
N LYS A 453 -36.04 -22.75 17.43
CA LYS A 453 -35.62 -21.76 18.43
C LYS A 453 -36.81 -21.23 19.25
N ASN A 454 -37.87 -20.78 18.60
CA ASN A 454 -39.06 -20.22 19.28
C ASN A 454 -39.80 -21.28 20.11
N LEU A 455 -39.65 -22.54 19.73
CA LEU A 455 -40.35 -23.67 20.37
C LEU A 455 -39.45 -24.40 21.39
N HIS A 456 -38.21 -23.97 21.56
CA HIS A 456 -37.20 -24.58 22.49
C HIS A 456 -37.03 -26.07 22.27
N MET A 457 -36.79 -26.48 21.03
CA MET A 457 -36.59 -27.89 20.70
C MET A 457 -35.58 -28.04 19.57
N SER A 458 -35.07 -29.24 19.36
CA SER A 458 -34.15 -29.48 18.22
C SER A 458 -34.93 -29.42 16.90
N GLU A 459 -34.24 -29.03 15.83
CA GLU A 459 -34.80 -29.11 14.46
C GLU A 459 -35.19 -30.56 14.13
N GLY A 460 -34.42 -31.54 14.59
CA GLY A 460 -34.67 -32.96 14.40
C GLY A 460 -35.99 -33.42 15.07
N ASP A 461 -36.21 -33.03 16.34
CA ASP A 461 -37.45 -33.36 17.06
C ASP A 461 -38.67 -32.64 16.41
N LEU A 462 -38.50 -31.41 15.92
CA LEU A 462 -39.56 -30.68 15.23
C LEU A 462 -40.00 -31.38 13.93
N VAL A 463 -39.03 -31.82 13.10
CA VAL A 463 -39.30 -32.57 11.86
C VAL A 463 -39.89 -33.95 12.16
N ALA A 464 -39.40 -34.65 13.18
CA ALA A 464 -39.89 -35.97 13.58
C ALA A 464 -41.38 -35.92 13.98
N THR A 465 -41.81 -34.81 14.62
CA THR A 465 -43.21 -34.59 15.02
C THR A 465 -44.07 -34.05 13.89
N ASN A 466 -43.47 -33.39 12.89
CA ASN A 466 -44.16 -32.76 11.77
C ASN A 466 -43.53 -33.20 10.44
N PRO A 467 -43.65 -34.47 10.00
CA PRO A 467 -42.90 -35.01 8.87
C PRO A 467 -43.25 -34.38 7.50
N THR A 468 -44.36 -33.64 7.43
CA THR A 468 -44.76 -32.90 6.22
C THR A 468 -44.29 -31.45 6.20
N LEU A 469 -43.55 -31.01 7.25
CA LEU A 469 -43.09 -29.64 7.39
C LEU A 469 -41.92 -29.38 6.38
N THR A 470 -42.14 -28.47 5.45
CA THR A 470 -41.12 -28.01 4.49
C THR A 470 -40.84 -26.54 4.75
N THR A 471 -39.57 -26.15 4.85
CA THR A 471 -39.19 -24.76 5.13
C THR A 471 -38.22 -24.19 4.07
N PRO A 472 -38.28 -22.86 3.81
CA PRO A 472 -39.15 -21.87 4.42
C PRO A 472 -40.63 -22.14 4.08
N LEU A 473 -41.54 -21.82 5.01
CA LEU A 473 -42.95 -22.09 4.83
C LEU A 473 -43.54 -21.22 3.69
N GLU A 474 -44.29 -21.85 2.81
CA GLU A 474 -44.99 -21.16 1.72
C GLU A 474 -46.29 -20.51 2.16
N GLU A 475 -46.93 -21.04 3.23
CA GLU A 475 -48.18 -20.58 3.83
C GLU A 475 -48.18 -20.78 5.34
N ASP A 476 -49.15 -20.14 6.05
CA ASP A 476 -49.37 -20.36 7.48
C ASP A 476 -49.72 -21.82 7.74
N THR A 477 -48.89 -22.51 8.52
CA THR A 477 -48.94 -23.96 8.70
C THR A 477 -49.10 -24.31 10.19
N ARG A 478 -49.95 -25.30 10.48
CA ARG A 478 -50.14 -25.82 11.83
C ARG A 478 -48.93 -26.76 12.17
N VAL A 479 -48.30 -26.45 13.30
CA VAL A 479 -47.18 -27.24 13.84
C VAL A 479 -47.58 -27.83 15.18
N VAL A 480 -47.34 -29.14 15.35
CA VAL A 480 -47.62 -29.87 16.58
C VAL A 480 -46.30 -30.11 17.34
N ILE A 481 -46.36 -29.90 18.64
CA ILE A 481 -45.20 -30.00 19.51
C ILE A 481 -45.50 -30.97 20.64
N PHE A 482 -44.61 -31.92 20.90
CA PHE A 482 -44.63 -32.75 22.06
C PHE A 482 -43.52 -32.31 23.04
N ASN A 483 -43.91 -31.63 24.10
CA ASN A 483 -42.96 -31.23 25.13
C ASN A 483 -42.59 -32.46 25.99
N LYS A 484 -41.29 -32.77 26.06
CA LYS A 484 -40.77 -33.75 26.98
C LYS A 484 -40.87 -33.16 28.40
N ILE A 485 -41.76 -33.71 29.23
CA ILE A 485 -41.92 -33.34 30.64
C ILE A 485 -40.78 -33.90 31.46
#